data_bc09bd0bf16eabff19e5bed9ebfb5cbe
#
_entry.id   bc09bd0bf16eabff19e5bed9ebfb5cbe
#
_cell.length_a   1.000
_cell.length_b   1.000
_cell.length_c   1.000
_cell.angle_alpha   90.00
_cell.angle_beta   90.00
_cell.angle_gamma   90.00
#
_symmetry.space_group_name_H-M   'P 1'
#
loop_
_entity.id
_entity.type
_entity.pdbx_description
1 polymer ?
#
loop_
_entity_poly.entity_id
_entity_poly.type
_entity_poly.pdbx_seq_one_letter_code
_entity_poly.pdbx_strand_id
1 'polypeptide(L)'
;MTHSDLSPVQVRVRALESALVAGGHVDPAALDALVETYETQVGPHLGARVVARAWVDPEFKERLLADARIAALELGLDPGPSPVVVAVENTALVHHIVVCTLCSCYPRALLGPPPAWYKSLPYRSRAVSDPRGVLKEFGVELGDDVELRVLDSTADIRYLVIPRRPEGTAGLDEDELAALVTRDSMIGVAEPLAPASAAA
;
A
#
# COMPACT_ATOMS: atom_id res chain seq x y z
N MET A 1 5.56 -27.95 8.03
CA MET A 1 4.44 -27.31 8.76
C MET A 1 3.40 -28.38 9.02
N THR A 2 3.18 -28.74 10.25
CA THR A 2 2.19 -29.76 10.64
C THR A 2 0.80 -29.13 10.68
N HIS A 3 -0.26 -29.93 10.45
CA HIS A 3 -1.66 -29.51 10.40
C HIS A 3 -2.20 -28.75 11.64
N SER A 4 -1.40 -28.70 12.72
CA SER A 4 -1.78 -28.08 14.01
C SER A 4 -1.60 -26.56 14.06
N ASP A 5 -0.99 -25.93 13.03
CA ASP A 5 -0.65 -24.49 13.07
C ASP A 5 -1.59 -23.60 12.23
N LEU A 6 -2.64 -24.19 11.62
CA LEU A 6 -3.55 -23.43 10.78
C LEU A 6 -4.69 -22.80 11.60
N SER A 7 -4.96 -21.53 11.33
CA SER A 7 -6.13 -20.86 11.89
C SER A 7 -7.45 -21.49 11.36
N PRO A 8 -8.58 -21.37 12.08
CA PRO A 8 -9.88 -21.88 11.61
C PRO A 8 -10.29 -21.36 10.22
N VAL A 9 -9.88 -20.16 9.84
CA VAL A 9 -10.13 -19.57 8.53
C VAL A 9 -9.30 -20.28 7.46
N GLN A 10 -8.01 -20.51 7.71
CA GLN A 10 -7.13 -21.24 6.78
C GLN A 10 -7.60 -22.68 6.56
N VAL A 11 -8.11 -23.35 7.59
CA VAL A 11 -8.71 -24.70 7.46
C VAL A 11 -9.93 -24.66 6.54
N ARG A 12 -10.82 -23.68 6.69
CA ARG A 12 -12.00 -23.53 5.82
C ARG A 12 -11.62 -23.23 4.37
N VAL A 13 -10.63 -22.35 4.15
CA VAL A 13 -10.15 -22.02 2.80
C VAL A 13 -9.59 -23.26 2.11
N ARG A 14 -8.75 -24.05 2.79
CA ARG A 14 -8.21 -25.31 2.25
C ARG A 14 -9.29 -26.36 1.95
N ALA A 15 -10.29 -26.47 2.83
CA ALA A 15 -11.40 -27.39 2.60
C ALA A 15 -12.22 -26.97 1.37
N LEU A 16 -12.48 -25.67 1.18
CA LEU A 16 -13.16 -25.14 0.00
C LEU A 16 -12.35 -25.38 -1.27
N GLU A 17 -11.06 -25.07 -1.27
CA GLU A 17 -10.13 -25.34 -2.36
C GLU A 17 -10.15 -26.81 -2.76
N SER A 18 -9.98 -27.72 -1.78
CA SER A 18 -10.01 -29.16 -2.03
C SER A 18 -11.32 -29.64 -2.65
N ALA A 19 -12.45 -29.09 -2.21
CA ALA A 19 -13.76 -29.43 -2.76
C ALA A 19 -13.92 -28.92 -4.21
N LEU A 20 -13.45 -27.72 -4.52
CA LEU A 20 -13.53 -27.13 -5.86
C LEU A 20 -12.60 -27.86 -6.84
N VAL A 21 -11.40 -28.24 -6.41
CA VAL A 21 -10.44 -29.02 -7.20
C VAL A 21 -11.02 -30.43 -7.46
N ALA A 22 -11.52 -31.11 -6.44
CA ALA A 22 -12.12 -32.44 -6.58
C ALA A 22 -13.37 -32.41 -7.47
N GLY A 23 -14.12 -31.32 -7.48
CA GLY A 23 -15.27 -31.11 -8.37
C GLY A 23 -14.89 -30.68 -9.80
N GLY A 24 -13.61 -30.51 -10.11
CA GLY A 24 -13.15 -30.03 -11.42
C GLY A 24 -13.51 -28.59 -11.75
N HIS A 25 -13.83 -27.79 -10.74
CA HIS A 25 -14.18 -26.36 -10.90
C HIS A 25 -12.96 -25.44 -10.87
N VAL A 26 -11.85 -25.90 -10.32
CA VAL A 26 -10.60 -25.14 -10.20
C VAL A 26 -9.44 -26.05 -10.62
N ASP A 27 -8.59 -25.53 -11.49
CA ASP A 27 -7.30 -26.14 -11.83
C ASP A 27 -6.26 -25.72 -10.77
N PRO A 28 -5.63 -26.65 -10.03
CA PRO A 28 -4.60 -26.32 -9.05
C PRO A 28 -3.43 -25.53 -9.64
N ALA A 29 -3.00 -25.87 -10.86
CA ALA A 29 -1.88 -25.15 -11.50
C ALA A 29 -2.24 -23.70 -11.83
N ALA A 30 -3.48 -23.42 -12.23
CA ALA A 30 -3.95 -22.06 -12.44
C ALA A 30 -4.06 -21.27 -11.12
N LEU A 31 -4.42 -21.93 -10.02
CA LEU A 31 -4.46 -21.32 -8.70
C LEU A 31 -3.05 -20.98 -8.21
N ASP A 32 -2.11 -21.91 -8.34
CA ASP A 32 -0.70 -21.70 -7.96
C ASP A 32 -0.07 -20.56 -8.78
N ALA A 33 -0.31 -20.49 -10.09
CA ALA A 33 0.16 -19.41 -10.95
C ALA A 33 -0.44 -18.05 -10.55
N LEU A 34 -1.71 -18.02 -10.13
CA LEU A 34 -2.35 -16.80 -9.62
C LEU A 34 -1.73 -16.36 -8.29
N VAL A 35 -1.48 -17.29 -7.37
CA VAL A 35 -0.81 -17.00 -6.09
C VAL A 35 0.60 -16.44 -6.35
N GLU A 36 1.39 -17.09 -7.21
CA GLU A 36 2.73 -16.63 -7.59
C GLU A 36 2.69 -15.21 -8.19
N THR A 37 1.71 -14.93 -9.07
CA THR A 37 1.51 -13.58 -9.62
C THR A 37 1.27 -12.55 -8.51
N TYR A 38 0.41 -12.87 -7.54
CA TYR A 38 0.14 -11.97 -6.42
C TYR A 38 1.30 -11.84 -5.44
N GLU A 39 2.15 -12.85 -5.32
CA GLU A 39 3.34 -12.81 -4.46
C GLU A 39 4.52 -12.06 -5.10
N THR A 40 4.65 -12.13 -6.44
CA THR A 40 5.84 -11.61 -7.15
C THR A 40 5.56 -10.39 -8.01
N GLN A 41 4.35 -10.26 -8.58
CA GLN A 41 4.02 -9.22 -9.57
C GLN A 41 2.97 -8.21 -9.06
N VAL A 42 2.34 -8.45 -7.90
CA VAL A 42 1.33 -7.56 -7.32
C VAL A 42 1.56 -7.43 -5.83
N GLY A 43 1.96 -6.25 -5.35
CA GLY A 43 2.15 -6.11 -3.91
C GLY A 43 2.75 -4.79 -3.49
N PRO A 44 2.84 -4.55 -2.17
CA PRO A 44 3.37 -3.30 -1.62
C PRO A 44 4.80 -2.99 -2.06
N HIS A 45 5.59 -4.01 -2.39
CA HIS A 45 6.95 -3.86 -2.88
C HIS A 45 7.02 -3.07 -4.20
N LEU A 46 5.99 -3.16 -5.07
CA LEU A 46 5.93 -2.38 -6.30
C LEU A 46 5.72 -0.89 -6.02
N GLY A 47 4.76 -0.55 -5.15
CA GLY A 47 4.57 0.82 -4.69
C GLY A 47 5.79 1.36 -3.94
N ALA A 48 6.45 0.51 -3.14
CA ALA A 48 7.68 0.86 -2.43
C ALA A 48 8.81 1.26 -3.39
N ARG A 49 8.99 0.55 -4.51
CA ARG A 49 9.95 0.93 -5.56
C ARG A 49 9.62 2.28 -6.19
N VAL A 50 8.34 2.56 -6.45
CA VAL A 50 7.90 3.87 -6.96
C VAL A 50 8.25 4.99 -5.98
N VAL A 51 7.97 4.78 -4.69
CA VAL A 51 8.29 5.75 -3.63
C VAL A 51 9.80 5.95 -3.47
N ALA A 52 10.58 4.86 -3.42
CA ALA A 52 12.04 4.94 -3.29
C ALA A 52 12.66 5.71 -4.46
N ARG A 53 12.23 5.45 -5.71
CA ARG A 53 12.65 6.22 -6.87
C ARG A 53 12.28 7.70 -6.71
N ALA A 54 11.08 8.03 -6.26
CA ALA A 54 10.66 9.41 -6.04
C ALA A 54 11.49 10.13 -4.96
N TRP A 55 12.04 9.40 -3.99
CA TRP A 55 12.91 9.97 -2.96
C TRP A 55 14.32 10.31 -3.45
N VAL A 56 14.82 9.62 -4.48
CA VAL A 56 16.19 9.83 -5.01
C VAL A 56 16.22 10.61 -6.32
N ASP A 57 15.13 10.64 -7.05
CA ASP A 57 15.01 11.29 -8.37
C ASP A 57 13.88 12.34 -8.34
N PRO A 58 14.23 13.64 -8.14
CA PRO A 58 13.23 14.70 -8.11
C PRO A 58 12.45 14.87 -9.42
N GLU A 59 13.08 14.63 -10.57
CA GLU A 59 12.41 14.73 -11.86
C GLU A 59 11.39 13.61 -12.05
N PHE A 60 11.74 12.40 -11.61
CA PHE A 60 10.78 11.28 -11.57
C PHE A 60 9.61 11.61 -10.63
N LYS A 61 9.88 12.19 -9.46
CA LYS A 61 8.83 12.59 -8.51
C LYS A 61 7.88 13.62 -9.12
N GLU A 62 8.38 14.60 -9.86
CA GLU A 62 7.52 15.57 -10.55
C GLU A 62 6.61 14.88 -11.57
N ARG A 63 7.14 13.94 -12.37
CA ARG A 63 6.34 13.15 -13.31
C ARG A 63 5.32 12.26 -12.59
N LEU A 64 5.71 11.63 -11.48
CA LEU A 64 4.84 10.80 -10.64
C LEU A 64 3.66 11.59 -10.08
N LEU A 65 3.90 12.81 -9.60
CA LEU A 65 2.85 13.69 -9.10
C LEU A 65 1.93 14.20 -10.23
N ALA A 66 2.45 14.35 -11.45
CA ALA A 66 1.67 14.76 -12.61
C ALA A 66 0.82 13.61 -13.18
N ASP A 67 1.40 12.41 -13.31
CA ASP A 67 0.72 11.20 -13.81
C ASP A 67 1.38 9.94 -13.24
N ALA A 68 0.80 9.42 -12.17
CA ALA A 68 1.37 8.26 -11.47
C ALA A 68 1.33 6.98 -12.32
N ARG A 69 0.42 6.86 -13.28
CA ARG A 69 0.37 5.72 -14.18
C ARG A 69 1.54 5.71 -15.16
N ILE A 70 1.79 6.84 -15.81
CA ILE A 70 2.91 6.96 -16.75
C ILE A 70 4.23 6.74 -16.02
N ALA A 71 4.42 7.36 -14.86
CA ALA A 71 5.64 7.18 -14.07
C ALA A 71 5.85 5.73 -13.60
N ALA A 72 4.81 5.02 -13.21
CA ALA A 72 4.92 3.60 -12.86
C ALA A 72 5.34 2.75 -14.06
N LEU A 73 4.80 3.02 -15.25
CA LEU A 73 5.18 2.33 -16.47
C LEU A 73 6.66 2.56 -16.86
N GLU A 74 7.26 3.72 -16.55
CA GLU A 74 8.71 3.97 -16.72
C GLU A 74 9.57 2.96 -15.94
N LEU A 75 9.06 2.48 -14.80
CA LEU A 75 9.71 1.45 -13.98
C LEU A 75 9.34 0.02 -14.39
N GLY A 76 8.61 -0.16 -15.49
CA GLY A 76 8.10 -1.46 -15.95
C GLY A 76 6.97 -1.99 -15.06
N LEU A 77 6.32 -1.13 -14.27
CA LEU A 77 5.23 -1.49 -13.38
C LEU A 77 3.90 -1.09 -14.02
N ASP A 78 3.03 -2.06 -14.31
CA ASP A 78 1.68 -1.77 -14.79
C ASP A 78 0.72 -1.59 -13.61
N PRO A 79 0.23 -0.37 -13.34
CA PRO A 79 -0.76 -0.13 -12.28
C PRO A 79 -2.14 -0.75 -12.59
N GLY A 80 -2.24 -1.48 -13.69
CA GLY A 80 -3.45 -2.20 -14.11
C GLY A 80 -4.42 -1.32 -14.91
N PRO A 81 -5.51 -1.91 -15.42
CA PRO A 81 -6.53 -1.21 -16.20
C PRO A 81 -7.39 -0.26 -15.35
N SER A 82 -7.02 -0.07 -14.11
CA SER A 82 -7.75 0.77 -13.19
C SER A 82 -7.75 2.22 -13.65
N PRO A 83 -8.74 2.97 -13.20
CA PRO A 83 -8.88 4.38 -13.44
C PRO A 83 -7.65 5.15 -12.90
N VAL A 84 -7.70 6.44 -12.96
CA VAL A 84 -6.61 7.35 -12.63
C VAL A 84 -5.98 7.02 -11.26
N VAL A 85 -4.68 6.75 -11.24
CA VAL A 85 -3.89 6.72 -10.00
C VAL A 85 -3.28 8.10 -9.81
N VAL A 86 -3.57 8.72 -8.67
CA VAL A 86 -3.05 10.03 -8.28
C VAL A 86 -2.04 9.84 -7.15
N ALA A 87 -0.81 10.26 -7.38
CA ALA A 87 0.20 10.34 -6.33
C ALA A 87 0.08 11.66 -5.57
N VAL A 88 0.26 11.61 -4.26
CA VAL A 88 0.29 12.78 -3.37
C VAL A 88 1.47 12.67 -2.42
N GLU A 89 2.13 13.79 -2.13
CA GLU A 89 3.33 13.80 -1.30
C GLU A 89 3.03 14.30 0.12
N ASN A 90 3.45 13.57 1.14
CA ASN A 90 3.52 14.06 2.50
C ASN A 90 4.76 14.94 2.67
N THR A 91 4.55 16.10 3.28
CA THR A 91 5.60 17.09 3.56
C THR A 91 5.71 17.34 5.06
N ALA A 92 6.56 18.28 5.46
CA ALA A 92 6.61 18.72 6.85
C ALA A 92 5.30 19.40 7.32
N LEU A 93 4.50 19.96 6.38
CA LEU A 93 3.31 20.75 6.69
C LEU A 93 2.00 20.10 6.22
N VAL A 94 2.07 19.03 5.41
CA VAL A 94 0.88 18.37 4.85
C VAL A 94 1.02 16.86 4.99
N HIS A 95 0.01 16.23 5.55
CA HIS A 95 -0.11 14.78 5.65
C HIS A 95 -1.40 14.32 4.98
N HIS A 96 -1.32 13.25 4.21
CA HIS A 96 -2.45 12.66 3.51
C HIS A 96 -2.80 11.31 4.11
N ILE A 97 -4.09 11.05 4.25
CA ILE A 97 -4.65 9.74 4.59
C ILE A 97 -5.64 9.31 3.52
N VAL A 98 -5.55 8.08 3.05
CA VAL A 98 -6.45 7.55 2.02
C VAL A 98 -7.52 6.68 2.64
N VAL A 99 -8.76 6.88 2.20
CA VAL A 99 -9.93 6.08 2.58
C VAL A 99 -10.75 5.76 1.33
N CYS A 100 -11.62 4.76 1.39
CA CYS A 100 -12.77 4.65 0.50
C CYS A 100 -14.04 4.51 1.34
N THR A 101 -14.85 5.57 1.39
CA THR A 101 -16.05 5.59 2.24
C THR A 101 -17.15 4.66 1.73
N LEU A 102 -17.17 4.34 0.43
CA LEU A 102 -18.21 3.50 -0.17
C LEU A 102 -17.89 2.00 -0.15
N CYS A 103 -16.64 1.62 -0.41
CA CYS A 103 -16.28 0.21 -0.56
C CYS A 103 -14.85 -0.06 -0.10
N SER A 104 -13.93 -0.33 -1.03
CA SER A 104 -12.52 -0.62 -0.75
C SER A 104 -11.64 -0.24 -1.94
N CYS A 105 -11.96 0.87 -2.60
CA CYS A 105 -11.19 1.41 -3.71
C CYS A 105 -9.74 1.71 -3.29
N TYR A 106 -8.78 1.16 -4.02
CA TYR A 106 -7.40 1.02 -3.55
C TYR A 106 -6.50 0.68 -4.74
N PRO A 107 -5.28 1.20 -4.85
CA PRO A 107 -4.37 0.91 -5.96
C PRO A 107 -3.75 -0.49 -5.85
N ARG A 108 -4.56 -1.53 -6.07
CA ARG A 108 -4.23 -2.94 -5.80
C ARG A 108 -3.00 -3.44 -6.56
N ALA A 109 -2.79 -2.99 -7.79
CA ALA A 109 -1.64 -3.41 -8.58
C ALA A 109 -0.30 -2.99 -7.93
N LEU A 110 -0.27 -1.83 -7.28
CA LEU A 110 0.93 -1.30 -6.63
C LEU A 110 1.04 -1.68 -5.15
N LEU A 111 -0.10 -1.89 -4.45
CA LEU A 111 -0.11 -2.08 -3.00
C LEU A 111 -0.62 -3.46 -2.56
N GLY A 112 -0.96 -4.33 -3.51
CA GLY A 112 -1.54 -5.64 -3.22
C GLY A 112 -3.00 -5.57 -2.74
N PRO A 113 -3.53 -6.63 -2.11
CA PRO A 113 -4.89 -6.64 -1.57
C PRO A 113 -5.02 -5.66 -0.41
N PRO A 114 -6.15 -4.89 -0.31
CA PRO A 114 -6.35 -3.99 0.81
C PRO A 114 -6.44 -4.76 2.14
N PRO A 115 -5.82 -4.26 3.21
CA PRO A 115 -5.89 -4.90 4.51
C PRO A 115 -7.32 -4.92 5.07
N ALA A 116 -7.60 -5.83 5.99
CA ALA A 116 -8.95 -5.99 6.54
C ALA A 116 -9.46 -4.71 7.21
N TRP A 117 -8.58 -3.99 7.93
CA TRP A 117 -8.93 -2.74 8.60
C TRP A 117 -9.35 -1.64 7.62
N TYR A 118 -8.72 -1.54 6.43
CA TYR A 118 -9.05 -0.55 5.40
C TYR A 118 -10.50 -0.69 4.90
N LYS A 119 -11.03 -1.91 4.90
CA LYS A 119 -12.41 -2.21 4.49
C LYS A 119 -13.41 -2.09 5.64
N SER A 120 -12.96 -1.95 6.86
CA SER A 120 -13.84 -1.94 8.04
C SER A 120 -14.70 -0.68 8.09
N LEU A 121 -15.95 -0.82 8.54
CA LEU A 121 -16.84 0.34 8.73
C LEU A 121 -16.27 1.36 9.74
N PRO A 122 -15.65 0.95 10.88
CA PRO A 122 -15.04 1.90 11.80
C PRO A 122 -13.97 2.77 11.14
N TYR A 123 -13.02 2.18 10.39
CA TYR A 123 -12.01 2.95 9.70
C TYR A 123 -12.63 3.92 8.68
N ARG A 124 -13.52 3.42 7.84
CA ARG A 124 -14.14 4.19 6.75
C ARG A 124 -14.94 5.39 7.24
N SER A 125 -15.64 5.27 8.37
CA SER A 125 -16.39 6.39 8.95
C SER A 125 -15.49 7.35 9.74
N ARG A 126 -14.55 6.80 10.52
CA ARG A 126 -13.71 7.62 11.41
C ARG A 126 -12.59 8.34 10.68
N ALA A 127 -12.07 7.77 9.59
CA ALA A 127 -11.08 8.47 8.77
C ALA A 127 -11.58 9.82 8.25
N VAL A 128 -12.90 10.00 8.09
CA VAL A 128 -13.52 11.27 7.67
C VAL A 128 -13.89 12.13 8.88
N SER A 129 -14.45 11.55 9.95
CA SER A 129 -14.99 12.31 11.09
C SER A 129 -13.96 12.64 12.17
N ASP A 130 -12.94 11.78 12.34
CA ASP A 130 -11.86 11.90 13.32
C ASP A 130 -10.54 11.35 12.78
N PRO A 131 -9.99 11.92 11.68
CA PRO A 131 -8.80 11.38 11.04
C PRO A 131 -7.55 11.45 11.93
N ARG A 132 -7.40 12.47 12.79
CA ARG A 132 -6.28 12.56 13.73
C ARG A 132 -6.36 11.48 14.81
N GLY A 133 -7.56 11.16 15.32
CA GLY A 133 -7.75 10.06 16.24
C GLY A 133 -7.44 8.71 15.61
N VAL A 134 -7.81 8.52 14.34
CA VAL A 134 -7.41 7.30 13.58
C VAL A 134 -5.90 7.21 13.45
N LEU A 135 -5.21 8.26 13.03
CA LEU A 135 -3.75 8.26 12.91
C LEU A 135 -3.07 7.92 14.24
N LYS A 136 -3.55 8.49 15.35
CA LYS A 136 -3.01 8.20 16.68
C LYS A 136 -3.14 6.71 17.06
N GLU A 137 -4.23 6.05 16.68
CA GLU A 137 -4.41 4.61 16.89
C GLU A 137 -3.42 3.77 16.08
N PHE A 138 -2.98 4.28 14.91
CA PHE A 138 -1.91 3.68 14.11
C PHE A 138 -0.50 4.10 14.55
N GLY A 139 -0.38 4.93 15.59
CA GLY A 139 0.91 5.38 16.14
C GLY A 139 1.51 6.60 15.43
N VAL A 140 0.72 7.32 14.62
CA VAL A 140 1.14 8.56 13.97
C VAL A 140 0.57 9.75 14.73
N GLU A 141 1.45 10.60 15.26
CA GLU A 141 1.09 11.86 15.92
C GLU A 141 1.56 13.04 15.07
N LEU A 142 0.62 13.86 14.62
CA LEU A 142 0.89 15.05 13.82
C LEU A 142 0.83 16.30 14.69
N GLY A 143 1.78 17.21 14.51
CA GLY A 143 1.73 18.54 15.10
C GLY A 143 0.48 19.32 14.67
N ASP A 144 0.10 20.31 15.47
CA ASP A 144 -1.08 21.15 15.19
C ASP A 144 -0.92 22.01 13.93
N ASP A 145 0.30 22.27 13.53
CA ASP A 145 0.69 23.02 12.33
C ASP A 145 0.65 22.17 11.03
N VAL A 146 0.48 20.87 11.14
CA VAL A 146 0.39 19.96 9.99
C VAL A 146 -1.04 19.88 9.48
N GLU A 147 -1.26 20.27 8.24
CA GLU A 147 -2.54 20.10 7.57
C GLU A 147 -2.79 18.61 7.27
N LEU A 148 -3.89 18.06 7.76
CA LEU A 148 -4.29 16.69 7.47
C LEU A 148 -5.37 16.67 6.38
N ARG A 149 -5.07 15.99 5.27
CA ARG A 149 -5.95 15.83 4.12
C ARG A 149 -6.46 14.40 4.01
N VAL A 150 -7.76 14.23 4.04
CA VAL A 150 -8.42 12.94 3.84
C VAL A 150 -8.81 12.80 2.36
N LEU A 151 -8.29 11.78 1.70
CA LEU A 151 -8.52 11.51 0.28
C LEU A 151 -9.45 10.30 0.13
N ASP A 152 -10.64 10.53 -0.40
CA ASP A 152 -11.64 9.49 -0.63
C ASP A 152 -11.46 8.87 -2.02
N SER A 153 -10.94 7.64 -2.08
CA SER A 153 -10.82 6.87 -3.31
C SER A 153 -12.20 6.47 -3.83
N THR A 154 -12.38 6.61 -5.14
CA THR A 154 -13.66 6.28 -5.81
C THR A 154 -13.48 5.15 -6.83
N ALA A 155 -14.54 4.82 -7.57
CA ALA A 155 -14.42 3.89 -8.70
C ALA A 155 -13.44 4.40 -9.76
N ASP A 156 -13.29 5.71 -9.91
CA ASP A 156 -12.51 6.34 -10.99
C ASP A 156 -11.12 6.81 -10.55
N ILE A 157 -10.88 7.01 -9.26
CA ILE A 157 -9.63 7.55 -8.72
C ILE A 157 -9.12 6.66 -7.60
N ARG A 158 -7.80 6.40 -7.63
CA ARG A 158 -7.03 5.75 -6.56
C ARG A 158 -5.89 6.67 -6.14
N TYR A 159 -5.57 6.68 -4.87
CA TYR A 159 -4.49 7.51 -4.34
C TYR A 159 -3.32 6.66 -3.88
N LEU A 160 -2.11 7.11 -4.20
CA LEU A 160 -0.84 6.61 -3.69
C LEU A 160 -0.18 7.73 -2.90
N VAL A 161 0.06 7.53 -1.61
CA VAL A 161 0.80 8.48 -0.80
C VAL A 161 2.29 8.23 -0.96
N ILE A 162 3.06 9.28 -1.26
CA ILE A 162 4.51 9.32 -1.16
C ILE A 162 4.81 9.82 0.25
N PRO A 163 5.19 8.95 1.20
CA PRO A 163 5.50 9.37 2.56
C PRO A 163 6.81 10.18 2.59
N ARG A 164 7.04 10.92 3.66
CA ARG A 164 8.30 11.64 3.86
C ARG A 164 9.46 10.64 3.93
N ARG A 165 10.56 10.99 3.28
CA ARG A 165 11.80 10.21 3.38
C ARG A 165 12.30 10.26 4.82
N PRO A 166 12.60 9.11 5.47
CA PRO A 166 13.11 9.10 6.83
C PRO A 166 14.48 9.78 6.94
N GLU A 167 14.73 10.40 8.07
CA GLU A 167 16.04 10.95 8.38
C GLU A 167 17.10 9.83 8.48
N GLY A 168 18.36 10.18 8.24
CA GLY A 168 19.46 9.21 8.30
C GLY A 168 19.57 8.25 7.11
N THR A 169 18.81 8.47 6.03
CA THR A 169 18.80 7.60 4.84
C THR A 169 19.63 8.12 3.67
N ALA A 170 20.45 9.16 3.86
CA ALA A 170 21.19 9.82 2.78
C ALA A 170 22.18 8.91 2.03
N GLY A 171 22.66 7.84 2.67
CA GLY A 171 23.62 6.89 2.08
C GLY A 171 23.01 5.59 1.58
N LEU A 172 21.69 5.42 1.71
CA LEU A 172 20.99 4.21 1.28
C LEU A 172 20.72 4.22 -0.22
N ASP A 173 20.86 3.06 -0.84
CA ASP A 173 20.46 2.85 -2.23
C ASP A 173 18.93 2.72 -2.38
N GLU A 174 18.46 2.59 -3.62
CA GLU A 174 17.03 2.57 -3.92
C GLU A 174 16.33 1.33 -3.36
N ASP A 175 17.00 0.16 -3.34
CA ASP A 175 16.44 -1.07 -2.80
C ASP A 175 16.37 -1.03 -1.27
N GLU A 176 17.39 -0.49 -0.63
CA GLU A 176 17.42 -0.25 0.82
C GLU A 176 16.32 0.76 1.23
N LEU A 177 16.12 1.80 0.44
CA LEU A 177 15.04 2.78 0.66
C LEU A 177 13.66 2.15 0.46
N ALA A 178 13.48 1.31 -0.57
CA ALA A 178 12.23 0.60 -0.81
C ALA A 178 11.85 -0.31 0.36
N ALA A 179 12.84 -0.93 1.02
CA ALA A 179 12.61 -1.77 2.19
C ALA A 179 12.04 -1.01 3.41
N LEU A 180 12.21 0.31 3.46
CA LEU A 180 11.63 1.16 4.51
C LEU A 180 10.17 1.52 4.26
N VAL A 181 9.71 1.40 3.02
CA VAL A 181 8.35 1.80 2.62
C VAL A 181 7.39 0.65 2.88
N THR A 182 6.37 0.90 3.69
CA THR A 182 5.32 -0.07 3.98
C THR A 182 4.04 0.25 3.22
N ARG A 183 3.15 -0.73 3.08
CA ARG A 183 1.81 -0.48 2.53
C ARG A 183 1.07 0.60 3.33
N ASP A 184 1.16 0.56 4.64
CA ASP A 184 0.45 1.46 5.52
C ASP A 184 0.99 2.90 5.42
N SER A 185 2.30 3.08 5.15
CA SER A 185 2.86 4.40 4.86
C SER A 185 2.39 4.95 3.50
N MET A 186 2.13 4.09 2.51
CA MET A 186 1.59 4.48 1.21
C MET A 186 0.07 4.73 1.21
N ILE A 187 -0.62 4.37 2.31
CA ILE A 187 -2.01 4.77 2.59
C ILE A 187 -2.04 6.04 3.45
N GLY A 188 -0.93 6.35 4.10
CA GLY A 188 -0.77 7.51 4.97
C GLY A 188 -1.20 7.28 6.41
N VAL A 189 -1.35 6.02 6.86
CA VAL A 189 -1.67 5.69 8.27
C VAL A 189 -0.44 5.30 9.09
N ALA A 190 0.74 5.26 8.47
CA ALA A 190 2.00 5.00 9.15
C ALA A 190 3.11 5.86 8.55
N GLU A 191 4.15 6.10 9.32
CA GLU A 191 5.42 6.58 8.78
C GLU A 191 6.21 5.40 8.17
N PRO A 192 7.13 5.65 7.23
CA PRO A 192 8.09 4.64 6.80
C PRO A 192 8.91 4.11 7.98
N LEU A 193 9.47 2.93 7.81
CA LEU A 193 10.36 2.37 8.82
C LEU A 193 11.62 3.24 8.99
N ALA A 194 12.12 3.34 10.21
CA ALA A 194 13.42 3.95 10.44
C ALA A 194 14.52 3.08 9.81
N PRO A 195 15.60 3.68 9.26
CA PRO A 195 16.74 2.90 8.83
C PRO A 195 17.32 2.12 10.03
N ALA A 196 17.79 0.89 9.76
CA ALA A 196 18.53 0.14 10.79
C ALA A 196 19.67 1.01 11.28
N SER A 197 19.76 1.26 12.58
CA SER A 197 20.90 1.98 13.15
C SER A 197 22.18 1.32 12.66
N ALA A 198 23.01 2.04 11.93
CA ALA A 198 24.37 1.57 11.70
C ALA A 198 24.95 1.32 13.09
N ALA A 199 25.19 0.04 13.41
CA ALA A 199 25.87 -0.31 14.65
C ALA A 199 27.24 0.39 14.63
N ALA A 200 27.39 1.36 15.55
CA ALA A 200 28.62 2.12 15.74
C ALA A 200 29.73 1.22 16.27
#